data_12355ce1a7e8e394888c8f0e39608ea1
#
_entry.id   12355ce1a7e8e394888c8f0e39608ea1
#
_cell.length_a   1.000
_cell.length_b   1.000
_cell.length_c   1.000
_cell.angle_alpha   90.00
_cell.angle_beta   90.00
_cell.angle_gamma   90.00
#
_symmetry.space_group_name_H-M   'P 1'
#
loop_
_entity.id
_entity.type
_entity.pdbx_description
1 polymer ?
#
loop_
_entity_poly.entity_id
_entity_poly.type
_entity_poly.pdbx_seq_one_letter_code
_entity_poly.pdbx_strand_id
1 'polypeptide(L)'
;MLALILAAQLSGPPAAIDQMAWLKGCWIQAKPNGVVEELWMAPGGGVMLGLGRTVRDGKLREYEFVRIVEADGSLAYVAEPSGQARATFPLKSLTADEAVFENPAHDFPQRVIYRRLGPDTVTGRIEGQIGGQAKAVEFPYKRCATGN
;
A
#
# COMPACT_ATOMS: atom_id res chain seq x y z
N MET A 1 -8.64 -8.84 53.75
CA MET A 1 -7.60 -8.60 52.75
C MET A 1 -8.12 -9.06 51.39
N LEU A 2 -8.48 -8.14 50.50
CA LEU A 2 -8.97 -8.45 49.18
C LEU A 2 -7.74 -8.44 48.25
N ALA A 3 -7.37 -9.59 47.72
CA ALA A 3 -6.29 -9.70 46.76
C ALA A 3 -6.80 -9.25 45.37
N LEU A 4 -6.31 -8.11 44.88
CA LEU A 4 -6.55 -7.66 43.54
C LEU A 4 -5.71 -8.52 42.59
N ILE A 5 -6.34 -9.46 41.87
CA ILE A 5 -5.70 -10.20 40.80
C ILE A 5 -5.66 -9.26 39.60
N LEU A 6 -4.48 -8.69 39.34
CA LEU A 6 -4.19 -7.96 38.11
C LEU A 6 -4.08 -8.98 36.96
N ALA A 7 -5.14 -9.14 36.19
CA ALA A 7 -5.08 -9.94 34.97
C ALA A 7 -4.20 -9.21 33.95
N ALA A 8 -2.98 -9.74 33.74
CA ALA A 8 -2.14 -9.32 32.65
C ALA A 8 -2.86 -9.70 31.33
N GLN A 9 -3.33 -8.71 30.60
CA GLN A 9 -3.82 -8.91 29.24
C GLN A 9 -2.61 -9.27 28.38
N LEU A 10 -2.50 -10.53 28.02
CA LEU A 10 -1.60 -10.98 26.98
C LEU A 10 -2.14 -10.40 25.66
N SER A 11 -1.54 -9.30 25.22
CA SER A 11 -1.78 -8.79 23.87
C SER A 11 -1.32 -9.89 22.91
N GLY A 12 -2.25 -10.44 22.14
CA GLY A 12 -1.91 -11.35 21.03
C GLY A 12 -0.99 -10.66 20.03
N PRO A 13 -0.39 -11.40 19.10
CA PRO A 13 0.41 -10.80 18.03
C PRO A 13 -0.44 -9.74 17.31
N PRO A 14 0.18 -8.60 16.88
CA PRO A 14 -0.54 -7.55 16.17
C PRO A 14 -1.21 -8.14 14.92
N ALA A 15 -2.41 -7.67 14.59
CA ALA A 15 -3.11 -8.06 13.37
C ALA A 15 -2.20 -7.79 12.16
N ALA A 16 -2.28 -8.61 11.11
CA ALA A 16 -1.41 -8.49 9.94
C ALA A 16 -1.51 -7.09 9.31
N ILE A 17 -2.69 -6.48 9.31
CA ILE A 17 -2.90 -5.12 8.79
C ILE A 17 -2.13 -4.07 9.58
N ASP A 18 -1.94 -4.25 10.89
CA ASP A 18 -1.22 -3.30 11.74
C ASP A 18 0.28 -3.25 11.39
N GLN A 19 0.81 -4.32 10.81
CA GLN A 19 2.19 -4.36 10.32
C GLN A 19 2.40 -3.45 9.10
N MET A 20 1.32 -3.02 8.45
CA MET A 20 1.34 -2.04 7.35
C MET A 20 1.15 -0.59 7.81
N ALA A 21 1.00 -0.33 9.12
CA ALA A 21 0.71 1.00 9.66
C ALA A 21 1.73 2.09 9.27
N TRP A 22 2.94 1.71 8.94
CA TRP A 22 3.98 2.63 8.46
C TRP A 22 3.63 3.29 7.11
N LEU A 23 2.72 2.69 6.32
CA LEU A 23 2.29 3.24 5.03
C LEU A 23 1.29 4.41 5.19
N LYS A 24 0.70 4.60 6.37
CA LYS A 24 -0.26 5.70 6.60
C LYS A 24 0.34 7.06 6.27
N GLY A 25 -0.51 7.96 5.76
CA GLY A 25 -0.16 9.36 5.50
C GLY A 25 -0.08 9.69 4.02
N CYS A 26 0.45 10.85 3.75
CA CYS A 26 0.60 11.40 2.39
C CYS A 26 2.01 11.13 1.86
N TRP A 27 2.06 10.61 0.63
CA TRP A 27 3.27 10.26 -0.09
C TRP A 27 3.29 10.94 -1.46
N ILE A 28 4.44 11.46 -1.86
CA ILE A 28 4.58 12.21 -3.11
C ILE A 28 5.86 11.84 -3.85
N GLN A 29 5.75 11.66 -5.15
CA GLN A 29 6.85 11.63 -6.09
C GLN A 29 6.74 12.82 -7.04
N ALA A 30 7.63 13.79 -6.91
CA ALA A 30 7.72 14.90 -7.87
C ALA A 30 8.29 14.43 -9.20
N LYS A 31 7.72 14.94 -10.29
CA LYS A 31 8.17 14.74 -11.66
C LYS A 31 8.44 16.11 -12.30
N PRO A 32 9.25 16.23 -13.35
CA PRO A 32 9.52 17.51 -14.01
C PRO A 32 8.25 18.25 -14.47
N ASN A 33 7.21 17.53 -14.86
CA ASN A 33 5.96 18.09 -15.38
C ASN A 33 4.72 17.67 -14.56
N GLY A 34 4.91 17.19 -13.33
CA GLY A 34 3.77 16.76 -12.53
C GLY A 34 4.12 16.06 -11.24
N VAL A 35 3.20 15.25 -10.77
CA VAL A 35 3.31 14.58 -9.48
C VAL A 35 2.54 13.25 -9.49
N VAL A 36 3.07 12.27 -8.77
CA VAL A 36 2.35 11.06 -8.38
C VAL A 36 2.20 11.10 -6.86
N GLU A 37 0.99 10.89 -6.37
CA GLU A 37 0.65 11.02 -4.96
C GLU A 37 -0.16 9.83 -4.48
N GLU A 38 0.04 9.44 -3.24
CA GLU A 38 -0.81 8.50 -2.51
C GLU A 38 -1.15 9.03 -1.12
N LEU A 39 -2.38 8.80 -0.71
CA LEU A 39 -2.86 9.11 0.64
C LEU A 39 -3.44 7.85 1.27
N TRP A 40 -2.92 7.44 2.42
CA TRP A 40 -3.33 6.24 3.12
C TRP A 40 -3.87 6.54 4.52
N MET A 41 -5.05 5.99 4.83
CA MET A 41 -5.57 5.99 6.20
C MET A 41 -4.79 5.00 7.06
N ALA A 42 -4.78 5.24 8.38
CA ALA A 42 -4.27 4.27 9.33
C ALA A 42 -5.11 2.97 9.31
N PRO A 43 -4.55 1.82 9.73
CA PRO A 43 -5.33 0.62 9.92
C PRO A 43 -6.53 0.83 10.83
N GLY A 44 -7.67 0.27 10.46
CA GLY A 44 -8.89 0.33 11.26
C GLY A 44 -9.93 -0.65 10.70
N GLY A 45 -10.57 -1.45 11.56
CA GLY A 45 -11.58 -2.42 11.13
C GLY A 45 -11.07 -3.49 10.16
N GLY A 46 -9.78 -3.85 10.22
CA GLY A 46 -9.18 -4.84 9.31
C GLY A 46 -8.85 -4.30 7.90
N VAL A 47 -8.79 -2.98 7.74
CA VAL A 47 -8.55 -2.37 6.43
C VAL A 47 -7.70 -1.10 6.53
N MET A 48 -6.89 -0.85 5.51
CA MET A 48 -6.34 0.47 5.18
C MET A 48 -6.93 0.93 3.86
N LEU A 49 -7.48 2.15 3.82
CA LEU A 49 -7.98 2.77 2.59
C LEU A 49 -6.95 3.73 2.05
N GLY A 50 -6.77 3.73 0.74
CA GLY A 50 -5.83 4.59 0.05
C GLY A 50 -6.42 5.23 -1.21
N LEU A 51 -5.90 6.39 -1.57
CA LEU A 51 -6.20 7.11 -2.80
C LEU A 51 -4.90 7.42 -3.50
N GLY A 52 -4.84 7.16 -4.80
CA GLY A 52 -3.74 7.55 -5.66
C GLY A 52 -4.20 8.53 -6.73
N ARG A 53 -3.32 9.45 -7.14
CA ARG A 53 -3.52 10.26 -8.34
C ARG A 53 -2.22 10.60 -9.03
N THR A 54 -2.30 10.72 -10.35
CA THR A 54 -1.21 11.23 -11.20
C THR A 54 -1.67 12.51 -11.88
N VAL A 55 -0.96 13.59 -11.64
CA VAL A 55 -1.14 14.87 -12.34
C VAL A 55 0.05 15.09 -13.26
N ARG A 56 -0.20 15.51 -14.50
CA ARG A 56 0.83 15.86 -15.47
C ARG A 56 0.38 17.06 -16.30
N ASP A 57 1.26 18.05 -16.46
CA ASP A 57 0.97 19.30 -17.17
C ASP A 57 -0.31 19.99 -16.62
N GLY A 58 -0.48 20.01 -15.29
CA GLY A 58 -1.62 20.59 -14.59
C GLY A 58 -2.94 19.83 -14.75
N LYS A 59 -2.94 18.63 -15.33
CA LYS A 59 -4.14 17.84 -15.60
C LYS A 59 -4.10 16.50 -14.89
N LEU A 60 -5.23 16.10 -14.31
CA LEU A 60 -5.43 14.74 -13.82
C LEU A 60 -5.29 13.75 -14.97
N ARG A 61 -4.44 12.75 -14.81
CA ARG A 61 -4.22 11.66 -15.78
C ARG A 61 -4.83 10.36 -15.32
N GLU A 62 -4.60 10.01 -14.06
CA GLU A 62 -5.06 8.77 -13.45
C GLU A 62 -5.42 9.02 -11.99
N TYR A 63 -6.37 8.28 -11.48
CA TYR A 63 -6.64 8.18 -10.05
C TYR A 63 -7.01 6.74 -9.72
N GLU A 64 -6.85 6.37 -8.47
CA GLU A 64 -7.08 5.02 -8.01
C GLU A 64 -7.62 5.02 -6.58
N PHE A 65 -8.65 4.22 -6.33
CA PHE A 65 -9.03 3.82 -4.99
C PHE A 65 -8.41 2.47 -4.68
N VAL A 66 -7.71 2.37 -3.58
CA VAL A 66 -7.00 1.16 -3.16
C VAL A 66 -7.36 0.78 -1.73
N ARG A 67 -7.30 -0.51 -1.46
CA ARG A 67 -7.50 -1.04 -0.10
C ARG A 67 -6.49 -2.14 0.16
N ILE A 68 -5.92 -2.15 1.36
CA ILE A 68 -5.28 -3.34 1.90
C ILE A 68 -6.25 -3.90 2.93
N VAL A 69 -6.71 -5.13 2.74
CA VAL A 69 -7.75 -5.73 3.54
C VAL A 69 -7.27 -7.03 4.18
N GLU A 70 -7.72 -7.32 5.40
CA GLU A 70 -7.60 -8.65 5.97
C GLU A 70 -8.59 -9.59 5.28
N ALA A 71 -8.10 -10.71 4.79
CA ALA A 71 -8.87 -11.72 4.09
C ALA A 71 -8.31 -13.11 4.40
N ASP A 72 -9.14 -14.04 4.87
CA ASP A 72 -8.79 -15.44 5.13
C ASP A 72 -7.50 -15.62 5.98
N GLY A 73 -7.33 -14.78 7.01
CA GLY A 73 -6.16 -14.84 7.91
C GLY A 73 -4.87 -14.26 7.30
N SER A 74 -4.96 -13.57 6.18
CA SER A 74 -3.87 -12.92 5.50
C SER A 74 -4.30 -11.51 5.04
N LEU A 75 -3.54 -10.88 4.14
CA LEU A 75 -3.87 -9.60 3.54
C LEU A 75 -4.11 -9.74 2.03
N ALA A 76 -4.85 -8.81 1.47
CA ALA A 76 -4.95 -8.63 0.02
C ALA A 76 -4.94 -7.13 -0.33
N TYR A 77 -4.29 -6.80 -1.43
CA TYR A 77 -4.32 -5.49 -2.07
C TYR A 77 -5.42 -5.47 -3.12
N VAL A 78 -6.38 -4.57 -2.99
CA VAL A 78 -7.50 -4.42 -3.92
C VAL A 78 -7.38 -3.07 -4.60
N ALA A 79 -7.20 -3.07 -5.90
CA ALA A 79 -7.04 -1.89 -6.74
C ALA A 79 -8.32 -1.61 -7.54
N GLU A 80 -8.74 -0.36 -7.54
CA GLU A 80 -9.84 0.15 -8.38
C GLU A 80 -9.33 1.37 -9.17
N PRO A 81 -8.53 1.15 -10.22
CA PRO A 81 -7.96 2.24 -11.02
C PRO A 81 -9.01 2.85 -11.96
N SER A 82 -8.86 4.15 -12.23
CA SER A 82 -9.72 4.84 -13.21
C SER A 82 -9.62 4.19 -14.58
N GLY A 83 -10.76 3.92 -15.19
CA GLY A 83 -10.84 3.35 -16.55
C GLY A 83 -10.45 1.87 -16.67
N GLN A 84 -10.25 1.15 -15.56
CA GLN A 84 -9.88 -0.27 -15.56
C GLN A 84 -10.76 -1.06 -14.57
N ALA A 85 -10.82 -2.36 -14.76
CA ALA A 85 -11.51 -3.26 -13.86
C ALA A 85 -10.79 -3.37 -12.51
N ARG A 86 -11.57 -3.63 -11.44
CA ARG A 86 -11.03 -3.97 -10.12
C ARG A 86 -10.14 -5.20 -10.22
N ALA A 87 -9.01 -5.17 -9.53
CA ALA A 87 -8.10 -6.30 -9.40
C ALA A 87 -7.74 -6.55 -7.93
N THR A 88 -7.55 -7.82 -7.59
CA THR A 88 -7.15 -8.25 -6.24
C THR A 88 -5.84 -9.02 -6.32
N PHE A 89 -4.91 -8.66 -5.43
CA PHE A 89 -3.59 -9.27 -5.32
C PHE A 89 -3.41 -9.80 -3.89
N PRO A 90 -3.50 -11.13 -3.68
CA PRO A 90 -3.20 -11.72 -2.38
C PRO A 90 -1.78 -11.41 -1.91
N LEU A 91 -1.60 -11.34 -0.60
CA LEU A 91 -0.27 -11.18 0.00
C LEU A 91 0.60 -12.40 -0.30
N LYS A 92 1.78 -12.16 -0.86
CA LYS A 92 2.80 -13.17 -1.10
C LYS A 92 3.81 -13.22 0.02
N SER A 93 4.26 -12.07 0.51
CA SER A 93 5.20 -11.98 1.61
C SER A 93 5.07 -10.65 2.36
N LEU A 94 5.33 -10.70 3.66
CA LEU A 94 5.31 -9.54 4.56
C LEU A 94 6.50 -9.62 5.50
N THR A 95 7.26 -8.54 5.56
CA THR A 95 8.31 -8.31 6.55
C THR A 95 8.03 -7.01 7.29
N ALA A 96 8.89 -6.62 8.24
CA ALA A 96 8.76 -5.34 8.94
C ALA A 96 8.79 -4.13 7.98
N ASP A 97 9.45 -4.25 6.84
CA ASP A 97 9.70 -3.13 5.92
C ASP A 97 9.18 -3.35 4.51
N GLU A 98 8.63 -4.51 4.18
CA GLU A 98 8.18 -4.81 2.82
C GLU A 98 6.92 -5.66 2.80
N ALA A 99 5.99 -5.30 1.94
CA ALA A 99 4.85 -6.13 1.56
C ALA A 99 4.86 -6.38 0.05
N VAL A 100 4.72 -7.64 -0.34
CA VAL A 100 4.60 -8.07 -1.74
C VAL A 100 3.23 -8.71 -1.93
N PHE A 101 2.45 -8.14 -2.82
CA PHE A 101 1.15 -8.66 -3.24
C PHE A 101 1.26 -9.20 -4.66
N GLU A 102 0.71 -10.38 -4.95
CA GLU A 102 0.87 -11.02 -6.24
C GLU A 102 -0.44 -11.62 -6.76
N ASN A 103 -0.71 -11.37 -8.03
CA ASN A 103 -1.74 -12.06 -8.80
C ASN A 103 -1.14 -12.48 -10.16
N PRO A 104 -0.66 -13.73 -10.28
CA PRO A 104 -0.02 -14.20 -11.52
C PRO A 104 -0.95 -14.23 -12.73
N ALA A 105 -2.27 -14.32 -12.50
CA ALA A 105 -3.28 -14.35 -13.57
C ALA A 105 -3.68 -12.96 -14.08
N HIS A 106 -3.24 -11.89 -13.41
CA HIS A 106 -3.51 -10.53 -13.84
C HIS A 106 -2.62 -10.18 -15.04
N ASP A 107 -3.10 -9.28 -15.90
CA ASP A 107 -2.24 -8.59 -16.86
C ASP A 107 -1.16 -7.80 -16.10
N PHE A 108 -0.34 -7.04 -16.79
CA PHE A 108 0.62 -6.20 -16.07
C PHE A 108 -0.11 -5.15 -15.21
N PRO A 109 0.27 -4.99 -13.94
CA PRO A 109 1.29 -5.72 -13.18
C PRO A 109 0.76 -7.07 -12.62
N GLN A 110 1.66 -8.02 -12.37
CA GLN A 110 1.36 -9.22 -11.59
C GLN A 110 1.73 -9.06 -10.12
N ARG A 111 2.64 -8.11 -9.78
CA ARG A 111 3.02 -7.80 -8.39
C ARG A 111 2.91 -6.31 -8.10
N VAL A 112 2.46 -6.03 -6.88
CA VAL A 112 2.47 -4.70 -6.26
C VAL A 112 3.30 -4.82 -4.99
N ILE A 113 4.29 -3.95 -4.83
CA ILE A 113 5.26 -4.02 -3.75
C ILE A 113 5.36 -2.65 -3.09
N TYR A 114 5.30 -2.62 -1.76
CA TYR A 114 5.65 -1.44 -0.96
C TYR A 114 6.82 -1.78 -0.07
N ARG A 115 7.85 -0.94 -0.10
CA ARG A 115 9.04 -1.08 0.74
C ARG A 115 9.32 0.21 1.49
N ARG A 116 9.38 0.13 2.80
CA ARG A 116 9.81 1.22 3.66
C ARG A 116 11.34 1.30 3.66
N LEU A 117 11.90 2.46 3.33
CA LEU A 117 13.33 2.73 3.35
C LEU A 117 13.75 3.56 4.57
N GLY A 118 12.80 4.20 5.24
CA GLY A 118 12.99 5.04 6.40
C GLY A 118 11.66 5.61 6.88
N PRO A 119 11.64 6.50 7.89
CA PRO A 119 10.38 7.04 8.44
C PRO A 119 9.62 7.90 7.42
N ASP A 120 10.33 8.52 6.48
CA ASP A 120 9.77 9.48 5.52
C ASP A 120 9.98 9.07 4.06
N THR A 121 10.39 7.83 3.81
CA THR A 121 10.70 7.34 2.47
C THR A 121 10.13 5.94 2.27
N VAL A 122 9.35 5.78 1.20
CA VAL A 122 8.76 4.51 0.76
C VAL A 122 8.98 4.37 -0.74
N THR A 123 9.26 3.18 -1.21
CA THR A 123 9.18 2.85 -2.63
C THR A 123 7.94 2.02 -2.88
N GLY A 124 7.06 2.51 -3.76
CA GLY A 124 6.06 1.70 -4.43
C GLY A 124 6.69 1.08 -5.68
N ARG A 125 6.35 -0.15 -6.01
CA ARG A 125 6.82 -0.82 -7.23
C ARG A 125 5.73 -1.71 -7.78
N ILE A 126 5.52 -1.62 -9.07
CA ILE A 126 4.72 -2.58 -9.82
C ILE A 126 5.62 -3.31 -10.79
N GLU A 127 5.43 -4.61 -10.92
CA GLU A 127 6.25 -5.42 -11.82
C GLU A 127 5.49 -6.63 -12.37
N GLY A 128 6.03 -7.20 -13.44
CA GLY A 128 5.49 -8.38 -14.08
C GLY A 128 6.03 -8.54 -15.49
N GLN A 129 5.18 -9.10 -16.36
CA GLN A 129 5.51 -9.30 -17.78
C GLN A 129 4.44 -8.65 -18.66
N ILE A 130 4.89 -8.07 -19.77
CA ILE A 130 4.08 -7.62 -20.90
C ILE A 130 4.64 -8.25 -22.15
N GLY A 131 3.82 -9.02 -22.89
CA GLY A 131 4.26 -9.68 -24.12
C GLY A 131 5.46 -10.61 -23.91
N GLY A 132 5.54 -11.29 -22.76
CA GLY A 132 6.65 -12.18 -22.41
C GLY A 132 7.93 -11.48 -21.94
N GLN A 133 7.93 -10.15 -21.85
CA GLN A 133 9.09 -9.37 -21.39
C GLN A 133 8.87 -8.84 -19.96
N ALA A 134 9.88 -8.96 -19.12
CA ALA A 134 9.87 -8.41 -17.77
C ALA A 134 9.82 -6.88 -17.81
N LYS A 135 8.92 -6.31 -17.01
CA LYS A 135 8.78 -4.86 -16.83
C LYS A 135 8.60 -4.54 -15.35
N ALA A 136 9.17 -3.43 -14.93
CA ALA A 136 8.96 -2.86 -13.61
C ALA A 136 8.86 -1.34 -13.70
N VAL A 137 8.03 -0.76 -12.82
CA VAL A 137 7.93 0.69 -12.61
C VAL A 137 8.09 0.97 -11.14
N GLU A 138 8.97 1.88 -10.77
CA GLU A 138 9.19 2.30 -9.41
C GLU A 138 8.66 3.70 -9.15
N PHE A 139 8.13 3.89 -7.95
CA PHE A 139 7.60 5.13 -7.44
C PHE A 139 8.35 5.46 -6.13
N PRO A 140 9.48 6.19 -6.22
CA PRO A 140 10.20 6.63 -5.03
C PRO A 140 9.45 7.78 -4.38
N TYR A 141 8.72 7.46 -3.31
CA TYR A 141 7.92 8.41 -2.55
C TYR A 141 8.67 9.00 -1.38
N LYS A 142 8.37 10.25 -1.11
CA LYS A 142 8.69 10.94 0.15
C LYS A 142 7.40 11.38 0.82
N ARG A 143 7.43 11.57 2.15
CA ARG A 143 6.28 12.17 2.82
C ARG A 143 5.99 13.56 2.25
N CYS A 144 4.69 13.87 2.12
CA CYS A 144 4.28 15.23 1.79
C CYS A 144 4.77 16.20 2.87
N ALA A 145 5.09 17.45 2.47
CA ALA A 145 5.35 18.49 3.44
C ALA A 145 4.13 18.72 4.35
N THR A 146 4.35 18.95 5.64
CA THR A 146 3.29 19.29 6.59
C THR A 146 2.66 20.61 6.20
N GLY A 147 1.35 20.59 5.86
CA GLY A 147 0.61 21.81 5.50
C GLY A 147 -0.30 21.69 4.27
N ASN A 148 -0.51 20.47 3.75
CA ASN A 148 -1.55 20.21 2.74
C ASN A 148 -2.64 19.34 3.32
#